data_00ede890b76146674b5babcc3a52e29a
#
_entry.id   00ede890b76146674b5babcc3a52e29a
#
_cell.length_a   1.000
_cell.length_b   1.000
_cell.length_c   1.000
_cell.angle_alpha   90.00
_cell.angle_beta   90.00
_cell.angle_gamma   90.00
#
_symmetry.space_group_name_H-M   'P 1'
#
loop_
_entity.id
_entity.type
_entity.pdbx_description
1 polymer ?
#
loop_
_entity_poly.entity_id
_entity_poly.type
_entity_poly.pdbx_seq_one_letter_code
_entity_poly.pdbx_strand_id
1 'polypeptide(L)'
;IKGRNASVWKGPMTPSIEIEEARVGDSIRFRIKNPPNDKSAWVGIYALHAQDKDHGEEGVGWMWLRDLRSNRASFPERSEGRWSIRVFQDGGYTMVCRLEFDVLPKKERWWED
;
A
#
# COMPACT_ATOMS: atom_id res chain seq x y z
N ILE A 1 8.97 0.99 18.54
CA ILE A 1 9.07 1.26 18.29
C ILE A 1 8.86 1.97 17.82
N LYS A 2 8.65 2.02 17.74
CA LYS A 2 8.15 2.73 17.48
C LYS A 2 8.56 3.84 17.01
N GLY A 3 8.71 4.33 17.14
CA GLY A 3 8.98 5.63 16.66
C GLY A 3 9.97 5.76 15.65
N ARG A 4 10.50 4.73 15.21
CA ARG A 4 11.54 4.85 14.27
C ARG A 4 11.10 5.44 12.98
N ASN A 5 9.86 5.27 12.59
CA ASN A 5 9.39 5.95 11.40
C ASN A 5 9.23 7.45 11.66
N ALA A 6 8.92 7.81 12.88
CA ALA A 6 8.76 9.21 13.22
C ALA A 6 10.05 9.99 13.04
N SER A 7 11.20 9.34 13.16
CA SER A 7 12.48 10.03 13.01
C SER A 7 12.70 10.51 11.59
N VAL A 8 12.07 9.88 10.61
CA VAL A 8 12.20 10.25 9.20
C VAL A 8 11.13 11.27 8.81
N TRP A 9 9.93 11.13 9.34
CA TRP A 9 8.81 11.97 8.98
C TRP A 9 8.86 13.31 9.71
N LYS A 10 8.78 14.40 8.95
CA LYS A 10 8.87 15.75 9.51
C LYS A 10 7.56 16.51 9.50
N GLY A 11 6.50 15.92 8.97
CA GLY A 11 5.22 16.60 8.88
C GLY A 11 4.46 16.58 10.21
N PRO A 12 3.34 17.30 10.27
CA PRO A 12 2.56 17.42 11.49
C PRO A 12 1.82 16.15 11.88
N MET A 13 1.49 15.29 10.92
CA MET A 13 0.74 14.08 11.15
C MET A 13 1.46 12.91 10.47
N THR A 14 1.52 11.78 11.17
CA THR A 14 2.18 10.60 10.64
C THR A 14 1.33 9.95 9.55
N PRO A 15 1.89 9.67 8.37
CA PRO A 15 1.16 8.93 7.35
C PRO A 15 0.81 7.54 7.83
N SER A 16 -0.35 7.06 7.39
CA SER A 16 -0.77 5.69 7.70
C SER A 16 -1.61 5.16 6.55
N ILE A 17 -1.73 3.85 6.48
CA ILE A 17 -2.44 3.16 5.40
C ILE A 17 -3.60 2.40 6.01
N GLU A 18 -4.78 2.53 5.39
CA GLU A 18 -5.95 1.72 5.72
C GLU A 18 -6.30 0.89 4.51
N ILE A 19 -6.67 -0.36 4.73
CA ILE A 19 -6.96 -1.29 3.65
C ILE A 19 -8.30 -1.97 3.92
N GLU A 20 -9.05 -2.25 2.84
CA GLU A 20 -10.24 -3.08 2.93
C GLU A 20 -9.81 -4.54 2.93
N GLU A 21 -10.68 -5.42 3.42
CA GLU A 21 -10.38 -6.85 3.40
C GLU A 21 -9.99 -7.26 1.99
N ALA A 22 -8.84 -7.93 1.86
CA ALA A 22 -8.31 -8.34 0.57
C ALA A 22 -8.49 -9.84 0.38
N ARG A 23 -9.02 -10.22 -0.79
CA ARG A 23 -9.23 -11.63 -1.14
C ARG A 23 -8.78 -11.90 -2.55
N VAL A 24 -8.41 -13.14 -2.81
CA VAL A 24 -8.06 -13.58 -4.16
C VAL A 24 -9.21 -13.24 -5.10
N GLY A 25 -8.89 -12.63 -6.24
CA GLY A 25 -9.88 -12.24 -7.23
C GLY A 25 -10.36 -10.82 -7.10
N ASP A 26 -10.10 -10.16 -5.99
CA ASP A 26 -10.56 -8.79 -5.76
C ASP A 26 -9.40 -7.81 -5.84
N SER A 27 -9.71 -6.60 -6.30
CA SER A 27 -8.74 -5.50 -6.26
C SER A 27 -8.36 -5.23 -4.81
N ILE A 28 -7.13 -4.80 -4.60
CA ILE A 28 -6.62 -4.42 -3.28
C ILE A 28 -6.91 -2.94 -3.09
N ARG A 29 -7.92 -2.61 -2.30
CA ARG A 29 -8.37 -1.23 -2.10
C ARG A 29 -7.82 -0.66 -0.82
N PHE A 30 -7.28 0.55 -0.90
CA PHE A 30 -6.63 1.17 0.25
C PHE A 30 -6.84 2.68 0.23
N ARG A 31 -6.53 3.27 1.38
CA ARG A 31 -6.54 4.72 1.56
C ARG A 31 -5.31 5.12 2.37
N ILE A 32 -4.73 6.27 2.04
CA ILE A 32 -3.59 6.79 2.78
C ILE A 32 -4.07 8.01 3.58
N LYS A 33 -3.81 7.99 4.88
CA LYS A 33 -4.12 9.11 5.76
C LYS A 33 -2.85 9.93 5.95
N ASN A 34 -3.00 11.24 5.90
CA ASN A 34 -1.89 12.19 6.09
C ASN A 34 -0.71 11.89 5.16
N PRO A 35 -0.95 11.82 3.83
CA PRO A 35 0.12 11.48 2.91
C PRO A 35 1.22 12.54 2.90
N PRO A 36 2.45 12.14 2.55
CA PRO A 36 3.52 13.13 2.38
C PRO A 36 3.13 14.18 1.35
N ASN A 37 3.48 15.42 1.62
CA ASN A 37 3.15 16.52 0.72
C ASN A 37 4.32 16.77 -0.24
N ASP A 38 4.58 15.79 -1.09
CA ASP A 38 5.65 15.84 -2.07
C ASP A 38 5.10 15.25 -3.36
N LYS A 39 5.23 15.97 -4.46
CA LYS A 39 4.65 15.51 -5.73
C LYS A 39 5.34 14.27 -6.26
N SER A 40 6.48 13.90 -5.72
CA SER A 40 7.19 12.68 -6.10
C SER A 40 7.00 11.55 -5.09
N ALA A 41 6.13 11.73 -4.11
CA ALA A 41 5.78 10.63 -3.19
C ALA A 41 5.01 9.56 -3.94
N TRP A 42 5.19 8.31 -3.55
CA TRP A 42 4.56 7.19 -4.25
C TRP A 42 4.27 6.05 -3.30
N VAL A 43 3.42 5.13 -3.77
CA VAL A 43 2.99 3.97 -2.99
C VAL A 43 3.18 2.74 -3.84
N GLY A 44 3.63 1.64 -3.22
CA GLY A 44 3.78 0.37 -3.91
C GLY A 44 3.20 -0.78 -3.11
N ILE A 45 2.88 -1.88 -3.82
CA ILE A 45 2.43 -3.11 -3.19
C ILE A 45 3.48 -4.18 -3.47
N TYR A 46 3.80 -4.96 -2.42
CA TYR A 46 4.93 -5.89 -2.47
C TYR A 46 4.57 -7.19 -1.79
N ALA A 47 5.15 -8.28 -2.26
CA ALA A 47 5.22 -9.49 -1.44
C ALA A 47 5.98 -9.11 -0.16
N LEU A 48 5.66 -9.78 0.95
CA LEU A 48 6.09 -9.32 2.28
C LEU A 48 7.59 -9.04 2.37
N HIS A 49 8.41 -9.89 1.78
CA HIS A 49 9.87 -9.78 1.90
C HIS A 49 10.54 -9.23 0.66
N ALA A 50 9.77 -8.71 -0.30
CA ALA A 50 10.35 -8.12 -1.50
C ALA A 50 11.11 -6.84 -1.16
N GLN A 51 12.12 -6.54 -1.95
CA GLN A 51 12.88 -5.30 -1.78
C GLN A 51 12.10 -4.14 -2.37
N ASP A 52 12.32 -2.94 -1.82
CA ASP A 52 11.58 -1.74 -2.24
C ASP A 52 11.72 -1.46 -3.74
N LYS A 53 12.87 -1.80 -4.32
CA LYS A 53 13.10 -1.57 -5.75
C LYS A 53 12.31 -2.51 -6.66
N ASP A 54 11.75 -3.58 -6.09
CA ASP A 54 11.02 -4.58 -6.88
C ASP A 54 9.54 -4.23 -6.95
N HIS A 55 9.23 -2.98 -7.30
CA HIS A 55 7.87 -2.47 -7.30
C HIS A 55 7.08 -2.79 -8.58
N GLY A 56 7.74 -3.33 -9.63
CA GLY A 56 7.02 -3.65 -10.85
C GLY A 56 6.64 -2.41 -11.63
N GLU A 57 5.55 -2.50 -12.38
CA GLU A 57 5.14 -1.47 -13.31
C GLU A 57 4.13 -0.53 -12.71
N GLU A 58 4.12 0.71 -13.21
CA GLU A 58 3.17 1.71 -12.78
C GLU A 58 1.75 1.23 -13.01
N GLY A 59 0.89 1.45 -12.00
CA GLY A 59 -0.50 1.04 -12.07
C GLY A 59 -0.73 -0.40 -11.63
N VAL A 60 0.31 -1.23 -11.65
CA VAL A 60 0.21 -2.63 -11.24
C VAL A 60 0.89 -2.83 -9.89
N GLY A 61 2.10 -2.31 -9.73
CA GLY A 61 2.87 -2.48 -8.51
C GLY A 61 3.14 -1.19 -7.76
N TRP A 62 2.92 -0.05 -8.38
CA TRP A 62 3.13 1.24 -7.71
C TRP A 62 2.37 2.34 -8.42
N MET A 63 2.17 3.47 -7.74
CA MET A 63 1.55 4.66 -8.35
C MET A 63 1.97 5.90 -7.58
N TRP A 64 1.91 7.05 -8.27
CA TRP A 64 2.19 8.33 -7.63
C TRP A 64 1.05 8.70 -6.70
N LEU A 65 1.37 9.25 -5.52
CA LEU A 65 0.32 9.71 -4.61
C LEU A 65 -0.49 10.83 -5.21
N ARG A 66 0.12 11.66 -6.04
CA ARG A 66 -0.60 12.78 -6.67
C ARG A 66 -1.71 12.31 -7.60
N ASP A 67 -1.68 11.05 -8.03
CA ASP A 67 -2.70 10.50 -8.92
C ASP A 67 -3.86 9.85 -8.17
N LEU A 68 -3.77 9.76 -6.85
CA LEU A 68 -4.86 9.18 -6.06
C LEU A 68 -6.02 10.18 -5.95
N ARG A 69 -7.24 9.64 -5.90
CA ARG A 69 -8.43 10.46 -5.70
C ARG A 69 -8.87 10.37 -4.25
N SER A 70 -8.89 11.50 -3.55
CA SER A 70 -9.23 11.54 -2.13
C SER A 70 -8.36 10.57 -1.34
N ASN A 71 -7.08 10.44 -1.74
CA ASN A 71 -6.10 9.57 -1.10
C ASN A 71 -6.49 8.09 -1.12
N ARG A 72 -7.33 7.69 -2.07
CA ARG A 72 -7.79 6.31 -2.23
C ARG A 72 -7.41 5.77 -3.59
N ALA A 73 -7.11 4.48 -3.63
CA ALA A 73 -6.81 3.81 -4.89
C ALA A 73 -6.92 2.32 -4.70
N SER A 74 -6.62 1.59 -5.76
CA SER A 74 -6.55 0.14 -5.69
C SER A 74 -5.44 -0.37 -6.57
N PHE A 75 -4.90 -1.51 -6.19
CA PHE A 75 -4.01 -2.29 -7.04
C PHE A 75 -4.78 -3.50 -7.57
N PRO A 76 -4.38 -4.05 -8.72
CA PRO A 76 -4.97 -5.30 -9.20
C PRO A 76 -4.82 -6.41 -8.16
N GLU A 77 -5.64 -7.44 -8.30
CA GLU A 77 -5.65 -8.57 -7.38
C GLU A 77 -4.26 -9.17 -7.18
N ARG A 78 -4.10 -9.83 -6.02
CA ARG A 78 -2.86 -10.54 -5.69
C ARG A 78 -3.21 -11.95 -5.24
N SER A 79 -2.22 -12.83 -5.29
CA SER A 79 -2.38 -14.20 -4.84
C SER A 79 -2.52 -14.26 -3.33
N GLU A 80 -3.06 -15.36 -2.82
CA GLU A 80 -3.19 -15.58 -1.39
C GLU A 80 -1.82 -15.53 -0.72
N GLY A 81 -1.76 -14.91 0.47
CA GLY A 81 -0.54 -14.84 1.24
C GLY A 81 -0.34 -13.49 1.91
N ARG A 82 0.90 -13.25 2.34
CA ARG A 82 1.27 -12.02 3.04
C ARG A 82 1.86 -11.00 2.07
N TRP A 83 1.37 -9.77 2.19
CA TRP A 83 1.77 -8.67 1.33
C TRP A 83 1.98 -7.42 2.16
N SER A 84 2.55 -6.39 1.55
CA SER A 84 2.66 -5.09 2.21
C SER A 84 2.40 -3.97 1.22
N ILE A 85 1.82 -2.89 1.73
CA ILE A 85 1.72 -1.62 1.01
C ILE A 85 2.71 -0.68 1.68
N ARG A 86 3.54 -0.01 0.89
CA ARG A 86 4.62 0.86 1.37
C ARG A 86 4.50 2.22 0.73
N VAL A 87 4.60 3.27 1.54
CA VAL A 87 4.53 4.65 1.08
C VAL A 87 5.91 5.27 1.20
N PHE A 88 6.35 5.92 0.13
CA PHE A 88 7.67 6.54 0.06
C PHE A 88 7.53 8.05 -0.04
N GLN A 89 8.43 8.76 0.64
CA GLN A 89 8.35 10.20 0.85
C GLN A 89 8.57 11.00 -0.43
N ASP A 90 9.47 10.50 -1.29
CA ASP A 90 9.85 11.20 -2.50
C ASP A 90 10.11 10.19 -3.61
N GLY A 91 10.75 10.60 -4.68
CA GLY A 91 11.01 9.71 -5.80
C GLY A 91 12.02 8.60 -5.53
N GLY A 92 12.60 8.56 -4.35
CA GLY A 92 13.53 7.51 -3.96
C GLY A 92 12.84 6.46 -3.11
N TYR A 93 13.61 5.86 -2.21
CA TYR A 93 13.13 4.74 -1.39
C TYR A 93 13.10 5.07 0.10
N THR A 94 12.87 6.32 0.45
CA THR A 94 12.68 6.71 1.84
C THR A 94 11.26 6.37 2.25
N MET A 95 11.09 5.25 2.95
CA MET A 95 9.77 4.77 3.33
C MET A 95 9.27 5.51 4.57
N VAL A 96 8.03 6.00 4.51
CA VAL A 96 7.44 6.74 5.63
C VAL A 96 6.40 5.94 6.39
N CYS A 97 5.77 4.97 5.74
CA CYS A 97 4.88 4.05 6.44
C CYS A 97 4.71 2.78 5.63
N ARG A 98 4.25 1.74 6.33
CA ARG A 98 4.12 0.41 5.76
C ARG A 98 2.97 -0.31 6.45
N LEU A 99 2.16 -1.03 5.69
CA LEU A 99 1.11 -1.87 6.22
C LEU A 99 1.30 -3.28 5.70
N GLU A 100 1.43 -4.25 6.62
CA GLU A 100 1.45 -5.66 6.25
C GLU A 100 0.03 -6.20 6.36
N PHE A 101 -0.36 -7.04 5.42
CA PHE A 101 -1.72 -7.56 5.38
C PHE A 101 -1.76 -8.92 4.71
N ASP A 102 -2.87 -9.60 4.89
CA ASP A 102 -3.11 -10.90 4.26
C ASP A 102 -4.06 -10.74 3.08
N VAL A 103 -3.74 -11.41 1.96
CA VAL A 103 -4.73 -11.67 0.93
C VAL A 103 -5.32 -13.03 1.26
N LEU A 104 -6.61 -13.05 1.56
CA LEU A 104 -7.33 -14.20 2.03
C LEU A 104 -7.82 -15.07 0.85
N PRO A 105 -8.15 -16.33 1.10
CA PRO A 105 -8.71 -17.16 0.03
C PRO A 105 -10.00 -16.57 -0.51
N LYS A 106 -10.30 -16.94 -1.74
CA LYS A 106 -11.56 -16.53 -2.34
C LYS A 106 -12.70 -17.04 -1.48
N LYS A 107 -13.71 -16.18 -1.26
CA LYS A 107 -14.84 -16.53 -0.42
C LYS A 107 -15.68 -17.61 -1.11
N GLU A 108 -16.00 -18.69 -0.38
CA GLU A 108 -16.85 -19.74 -0.91
C GLU A 108 -18.30 -19.34 -0.81
N ARG A 109 -19.06 -19.73 -1.81
CA ARG A 109 -20.48 -19.38 -1.90
C ARG A 109 -21.31 -20.62 -2.26
N TRP A 110 -20.95 -21.74 -1.71
CA TRP A 110 -21.58 -23.01 -2.04
C TRP A 110 -23.08 -23.01 -1.74
N TRP A 111 -23.53 -22.20 -0.81
CA TRP A 111 -24.95 -22.15 -0.44
C TRP A 111 -25.78 -21.35 -1.45
N GLU A 112 -25.15 -20.72 -2.41
CA GLU A 112 -25.83 -19.91 -3.41
C GLU A 112 -26.12 -20.66 -4.70
N ASP A 113 -25.71 -21.87 -4.80
CA ASP A 113 -25.88 -22.65 -6.02
C ASP A 113 -27.31 -23.12 -6.22
#